data_382aa4a3fe58d6ede2501f8e983b7b20
#
_entry.id   382aa4a3fe58d6ede2501f8e983b7b20
#
_cell.length_a   1.000
_cell.length_b   1.000
_cell.length_c   1.000
_cell.angle_alpha   90.00
_cell.angle_beta   90.00
_cell.angle_gamma   90.00
#
_symmetry.space_group_name_H-M   'P 1'
#
loop_
_entity.id
_entity.type
_entity.pdbx_description
1 polymer ?
#
loop_
_entity_poly.entity_id
_entity_poly.type
_entity_poly.pdbx_seq_one_letter_code
_entity_poly.pdbx_strand_id
1 'polypeptide(L)'
;MIGMKNHLKIIDAFKRDDFVLAIPSVRGENANPGKYEMFYGEIEDLEEARKYVASLPYVDSNRIYLVGHSTGGTKALLLSEYSKGFRAVFAIGALPDFFWATEKPDEYGGVTFDLTNPREIAVRSSLRYVRSITAPTFHFEGQEERRDILFEPMQKAADKYKIPFKKYQIAGGDHFNILYPLTTMIAQKILADTGAKTNIQFSDKDLDVISKGIVK
;
A
#
# COMPACT_ATOMS: atom_id res chain seq x y z
N MET A 1 -15.05 -7.98 16.52
CA MET A 1 -14.94 -6.64 17.14
C MET A 1 -13.51 -6.15 17.39
N ILE A 2 -12.49 -7.01 17.35
CA ILE A 2 -11.07 -6.62 17.53
C ILE A 2 -10.52 -5.89 16.28
N GLY A 3 -10.96 -6.24 15.08
CA GLY A 3 -10.45 -5.66 13.84
C GLY A 3 -10.77 -4.16 13.63
N MET A 4 -11.95 -3.70 13.98
CA MET A 4 -12.38 -2.31 13.76
C MET A 4 -11.59 -1.27 14.58
N LYS A 5 -11.17 -1.60 15.81
CA LYS A 5 -10.38 -0.69 16.66
C LYS A 5 -8.96 -0.48 16.14
N ASN A 6 -8.38 -1.46 15.45
CA ASN A 6 -7.03 -1.36 14.90
C ASN A 6 -6.99 -0.59 13.56
N HIS A 7 -8.03 -0.69 12.72
CA HIS A 7 -8.14 0.11 11.50
C HIS A 7 -8.20 1.62 11.78
N LEU A 8 -8.85 2.05 12.85
CA LEU A 8 -8.88 3.46 13.24
C LEU A 8 -7.50 3.99 13.63
N LYS A 9 -6.61 3.15 14.16
CA LYS A 9 -5.25 3.55 14.53
C LYS A 9 -4.34 3.85 13.32
N ILE A 10 -4.61 3.28 12.14
CA ILE A 10 -3.84 3.58 10.92
C ILE A 10 -3.94 5.06 10.56
N ILE A 11 -5.14 5.62 10.63
CA ILE A 11 -5.42 6.98 10.21
C ILE A 11 -5.07 8.01 11.28
N ASP A 12 -4.95 7.61 12.56
CA ASP A 12 -4.72 8.54 13.67
C ASP A 12 -3.38 9.28 13.54
N ALA A 13 -2.36 8.63 12.99
CA ALA A 13 -1.07 9.27 12.73
C ALA A 13 -1.15 10.43 11.70
N PHE A 14 -2.18 10.41 10.84
CA PHE A 14 -2.39 11.39 9.77
C PHE A 14 -3.52 12.39 10.08
N LYS A 15 -4.25 12.24 11.20
CA LYS A 15 -5.25 13.21 11.67
C LYS A 15 -4.56 14.40 12.36
N ARG A 16 -3.93 15.24 11.58
CA ARG A 16 -3.14 16.38 12.02
C ARG A 16 -3.39 17.57 11.13
N ASP A 17 -3.21 18.77 11.63
CA ASP A 17 -3.41 20.02 10.88
C ASP A 17 -2.46 20.18 9.68
N ASP A 18 -1.34 19.43 9.67
CA ASP A 18 -0.35 19.45 8.59
C ASP A 18 -0.73 18.56 7.39
N PHE A 19 -1.82 17.78 7.49
CA PHE A 19 -2.24 16.85 6.44
C PHE A 19 -3.66 17.13 5.95
N VAL A 20 -3.85 16.96 4.64
CA VAL A 20 -5.17 16.67 4.07
C VAL A 20 -5.28 15.15 3.96
N LEU A 21 -6.13 14.55 4.79
CA LEU A 21 -6.36 13.12 4.78
C LEU A 21 -7.57 12.79 3.89
N ALA A 22 -7.32 12.06 2.80
CA ALA A 22 -8.37 11.53 1.92
C ALA A 22 -8.49 10.01 2.09
N ILE A 23 -9.71 9.52 2.31
CA ILE A 23 -10.02 8.09 2.43
C ILE A 23 -11.10 7.79 1.39
N PRO A 24 -10.72 7.48 0.15
CA PRO A 24 -11.68 7.22 -0.91
C PRO A 24 -12.40 5.88 -0.71
N SER A 25 -13.68 5.84 -1.04
CA SER A 25 -14.44 4.62 -1.26
C SER A 25 -14.49 4.32 -2.75
N VAL A 26 -14.30 3.07 -3.12
CA VAL A 26 -14.29 2.61 -4.51
C VAL A 26 -15.63 2.01 -4.92
N ARG A 27 -15.79 1.67 -6.20
CA ARG A 27 -16.99 1.02 -6.75
C ARG A 27 -17.41 -0.20 -5.94
N GLY A 28 -18.71 -0.35 -5.70
CA GLY A 28 -19.28 -1.47 -4.96
C GLY A 28 -19.01 -1.48 -3.45
N GLU A 29 -18.27 -0.51 -2.91
CA GLU A 29 -18.02 -0.35 -1.47
C GLU A 29 -18.81 0.85 -0.90
N ASN A 30 -19.22 0.76 0.37
CA ASN A 30 -19.87 1.88 1.11
C ASN A 30 -21.01 2.57 0.37
N ALA A 31 -21.89 1.80 -0.27
CA ALA A 31 -23.02 2.25 -1.08
C ALA A 31 -22.64 3.01 -2.37
N ASN A 32 -21.39 3.01 -2.79
CA ASN A 32 -21.01 3.49 -4.11
C ASN A 32 -21.60 2.58 -5.21
N PRO A 33 -22.03 3.17 -6.33
CA PRO A 33 -22.54 2.39 -7.46
C PRO A 33 -21.42 1.51 -8.08
N GLY A 34 -21.85 0.54 -8.90
CA GLY A 34 -20.96 -0.38 -9.58
C GLY A 34 -20.77 -1.69 -8.83
N LYS A 35 -19.85 -2.50 -9.31
CA LYS A 35 -19.50 -3.79 -8.73
C LYS A 35 -18.05 -3.78 -8.31
N TYR A 36 -17.75 -4.39 -7.16
CA TYR A 36 -16.40 -4.67 -6.74
C TYR A 36 -15.74 -5.68 -7.70
N GLU A 37 -14.62 -5.29 -8.33
CA GLU A 37 -13.92 -6.07 -9.35
C GLU A 37 -12.62 -6.70 -8.84
N MET A 38 -12.38 -6.60 -7.54
CA MET A 38 -11.24 -7.21 -6.87
C MET A 38 -9.89 -6.76 -7.47
N PHE A 39 -9.52 -5.50 -7.20
CA PHE A 39 -8.25 -4.87 -7.61
C PHE A 39 -8.11 -4.58 -9.13
N TYR A 40 -9.21 -4.40 -9.84
CA TYR A 40 -9.17 -4.00 -11.26
C TYR A 40 -9.68 -2.57 -11.44
N GLY A 41 -10.99 -2.38 -11.57
CA GLY A 41 -11.57 -1.06 -11.75
C GLY A 41 -11.38 -0.12 -10.54
N GLU A 42 -11.21 -0.68 -9.34
CA GLU A 42 -10.90 0.10 -8.13
C GLU A 42 -9.60 0.90 -8.25
N ILE A 43 -8.65 0.45 -9.09
CA ILE A 43 -7.39 1.19 -9.32
C ILE A 43 -7.65 2.48 -10.08
N GLU A 44 -8.56 2.46 -11.05
CA GLU A 44 -9.00 3.67 -11.76
C GLU A 44 -9.76 4.62 -10.83
N ASP A 45 -10.65 4.10 -9.99
CA ASP A 45 -11.39 4.91 -9.00
C ASP A 45 -10.43 5.65 -8.06
N LEU A 46 -9.39 4.96 -7.59
CA LEU A 46 -8.36 5.54 -6.71
C LEU A 46 -7.51 6.59 -7.44
N GLU A 47 -7.19 6.38 -8.72
CA GLU A 47 -6.49 7.40 -9.52
C GLU A 47 -7.36 8.65 -9.73
N GLU A 48 -8.65 8.50 -10.00
CA GLU A 48 -9.56 9.63 -10.10
C GLU A 48 -9.70 10.37 -8.76
N ALA A 49 -9.77 9.63 -7.65
CA ALA A 49 -9.75 10.24 -6.31
C ALA A 49 -8.45 11.03 -6.06
N ARG A 50 -7.29 10.49 -6.46
CA ARG A 50 -6.01 11.22 -6.40
C ARG A 50 -6.04 12.51 -7.23
N LYS A 51 -6.53 12.45 -8.47
CA LYS A 51 -6.66 13.62 -9.35
C LYS A 51 -7.56 14.68 -8.73
N TYR A 52 -8.68 14.27 -8.17
CA TYR A 52 -9.58 15.17 -7.45
C TYR A 52 -8.85 15.85 -6.27
N VAL A 53 -8.17 15.09 -5.42
CA VAL A 53 -7.41 15.64 -4.29
C VAL A 53 -6.34 16.60 -4.79
N ALA A 54 -5.61 16.26 -5.88
CA ALA A 54 -4.60 17.11 -6.47
C ALA A 54 -5.15 18.44 -7.02
N SER A 55 -6.44 18.52 -7.36
CA SER A 55 -7.10 19.71 -7.87
C SER A 55 -7.56 20.70 -6.79
N LEU A 56 -7.54 20.30 -5.52
CA LEU A 56 -8.00 21.13 -4.42
C LEU A 56 -7.00 22.29 -4.17
N PRO A 57 -7.46 23.53 -4.02
CA PRO A 57 -6.59 24.71 -3.98
C PRO A 57 -5.67 24.78 -2.75
N TYR A 58 -5.94 24.00 -1.73
CA TYR A 58 -5.15 23.92 -0.49
C TYR A 58 -4.27 22.66 -0.42
N VAL A 59 -4.16 21.91 -1.52
CA VAL A 59 -3.32 20.71 -1.62
C VAL A 59 -2.09 21.00 -2.48
N ASP A 60 -0.91 20.69 -1.98
CA ASP A 60 0.29 20.64 -2.80
C ASP A 60 0.29 19.34 -3.63
N SER A 61 -0.04 19.46 -4.91
CA SER A 61 -0.12 18.34 -5.84
C SER A 61 1.19 17.57 -6.04
N ASN A 62 2.33 18.17 -5.66
CA ASN A 62 3.64 17.51 -5.69
C ASN A 62 3.94 16.71 -4.42
N ARG A 63 3.05 16.76 -3.42
CA ARG A 63 3.21 16.13 -2.11
C ARG A 63 2.04 15.23 -1.77
N ILE A 64 1.60 14.41 -2.72
CA ILE A 64 0.58 13.38 -2.52
C ILE A 64 1.25 12.06 -2.22
N TYR A 65 0.91 11.47 -1.09
CA TYR A 65 1.43 10.20 -0.61
C TYR A 65 0.30 9.18 -0.52
N LEU A 66 0.61 7.92 -0.76
CA LEU A 66 -0.36 6.83 -0.69
C LEU A 66 0.04 5.86 0.42
N VAL A 67 -0.89 5.55 1.31
CA VAL A 67 -0.73 4.53 2.35
C VAL A 67 -1.87 3.54 2.25
N GLY A 68 -1.56 2.25 2.17
CA GLY A 68 -2.56 1.20 2.13
C GLY A 68 -2.18 0.00 2.99
N HIS A 69 -3.17 -0.63 3.63
CA HIS A 69 -2.99 -1.83 4.44
C HIS A 69 -3.82 -2.99 3.91
N SER A 70 -3.27 -4.20 3.96
CA SER A 70 -3.95 -5.43 3.53
C SER A 70 -4.43 -5.34 2.08
N THR A 71 -5.72 -5.46 1.81
CA THR A 71 -6.32 -5.20 0.49
C THR A 71 -6.02 -3.79 -0.02
N GLY A 72 -5.97 -2.79 0.87
CA GLY A 72 -5.52 -1.44 0.56
C GLY A 72 -4.03 -1.38 0.21
N GLY A 73 -3.19 -2.21 0.82
CA GLY A 73 -1.78 -2.37 0.48
C GLY A 73 -1.58 -2.92 -0.93
N THR A 74 -2.36 -3.94 -1.31
CA THR A 74 -2.37 -4.50 -2.67
C THR A 74 -2.83 -3.46 -3.70
N LYS A 75 -3.92 -2.71 -3.40
CA LYS A 75 -4.36 -1.59 -4.24
C LYS A 75 -3.27 -0.51 -4.36
N ALA A 76 -2.54 -0.22 -3.27
CA ALA A 76 -1.45 0.76 -3.28
C ALA A 76 -0.28 0.34 -4.18
N LEU A 77 0.10 -0.93 -4.18
CA LEU A 77 1.12 -1.46 -5.10
C LEU A 77 0.68 -1.32 -6.55
N LEU A 78 -0.51 -1.81 -6.90
CA LEU A 78 -1.04 -1.72 -8.26
C LEU A 78 -1.16 -0.25 -8.71
N LEU A 79 -1.60 0.63 -7.82
CA LEU A 79 -1.71 2.05 -8.13
C LEU A 79 -0.35 2.73 -8.31
N SER A 80 0.70 2.28 -7.59
CA SER A 80 2.07 2.77 -7.78
C SER A 80 2.64 2.46 -9.17
N GLU A 81 2.13 1.41 -9.81
CA GLU A 81 2.50 0.98 -11.15
C GLU A 81 1.68 1.70 -12.23
N TYR A 82 0.41 1.96 -11.92
CA TYR A 82 -0.54 2.60 -12.81
C TYR A 82 -0.38 4.13 -12.83
N SER A 83 -0.24 4.76 -11.67
CA SER A 83 -0.18 6.21 -11.50
C SER A 83 1.26 6.72 -11.33
N LYS A 84 1.52 7.93 -11.83
CA LYS A 84 2.79 8.65 -11.62
C LYS A 84 2.63 9.89 -10.73
N GLY A 85 1.45 10.05 -10.12
CA GLY A 85 1.10 11.25 -9.37
C GLY A 85 1.39 11.19 -7.86
N PHE A 86 2.08 10.15 -7.38
CA PHE A 86 2.47 10.02 -5.97
C PHE A 86 3.92 10.41 -5.75
N ARG A 87 4.18 11.07 -4.63
CA ARG A 87 5.54 11.40 -4.20
C ARG A 87 6.23 10.21 -3.53
N ALA A 88 5.49 9.41 -2.77
CA ALA A 88 5.90 8.09 -2.30
C ALA A 88 4.66 7.22 -1.99
N VAL A 89 4.86 5.90 -1.99
CA VAL A 89 3.80 4.89 -1.74
C VAL A 89 4.26 3.95 -0.64
N PHE A 90 3.34 3.65 0.29
CA PHE A 90 3.56 2.76 1.43
C PHE A 90 2.50 1.67 1.43
N ALA A 91 2.90 0.45 1.08
CA ALA A 91 2.06 -0.73 1.07
C ALA A 91 2.38 -1.60 2.29
N ILE A 92 1.39 -1.90 3.09
CA ILE A 92 1.55 -2.64 4.35
C ILE A 92 0.75 -3.92 4.26
N GLY A 93 1.37 -5.08 4.47
CA GLY A 93 0.70 -6.38 4.46
C GLY A 93 0.01 -6.71 3.13
N ALA A 94 0.61 -6.31 2.01
CA ALA A 94 0.08 -6.47 0.66
C ALA A 94 0.36 -7.87 0.10
N LEU A 95 -0.24 -8.16 -1.06
CA LEU A 95 0.07 -9.33 -1.87
C LEU A 95 0.64 -8.88 -3.23
N PRO A 96 1.78 -9.46 -3.67
CA PRO A 96 2.41 -9.09 -4.93
C PRO A 96 1.87 -9.86 -6.13
N ASP A 97 1.29 -11.03 -5.92
CA ASP A 97 0.79 -11.91 -6.98
C ASP A 97 -0.54 -12.55 -6.58
N PHE A 98 -1.47 -12.57 -7.49
CA PHE A 98 -2.79 -13.16 -7.31
C PHE A 98 -2.88 -14.65 -7.71
N PHE A 99 -1.78 -15.24 -8.16
CA PHE A 99 -1.76 -16.66 -8.52
C PHE A 99 -2.16 -17.57 -7.35
N TRP A 100 -1.82 -17.20 -6.12
CA TRP A 100 -2.23 -17.94 -4.93
C TRP A 100 -3.76 -18.02 -4.74
N ALA A 101 -4.53 -17.05 -5.28
CA ALA A 101 -6.00 -17.10 -5.24
C ALA A 101 -6.56 -18.31 -6.01
N THR A 102 -5.79 -18.90 -6.94
CA THR A 102 -6.16 -20.15 -7.63
C THR A 102 -6.11 -21.36 -6.69
N GLU A 103 -5.27 -21.28 -5.65
CA GLU A 103 -5.12 -22.37 -4.66
C GLU A 103 -6.07 -22.19 -3.46
N LYS A 104 -6.50 -20.96 -3.17
CA LYS A 104 -7.34 -20.60 -2.03
C LYS A 104 -8.42 -19.57 -2.40
N PRO A 105 -9.37 -19.92 -3.28
CA PRO A 105 -10.33 -18.97 -3.83
C PRO A 105 -11.29 -18.39 -2.77
N ASP A 106 -11.51 -19.09 -1.66
CA ASP A 106 -12.44 -18.67 -0.60
C ASP A 106 -11.81 -17.74 0.46
N GLU A 107 -10.49 -17.55 0.44
CA GLU A 107 -9.78 -16.78 1.49
C GLU A 107 -10.19 -15.29 1.53
N TYR A 108 -10.69 -14.75 0.41
CA TYR A 108 -11.17 -13.35 0.32
C TYR A 108 -12.70 -13.22 0.16
N GLY A 109 -13.45 -14.20 0.64
CA GLY A 109 -14.92 -14.16 0.52
C GLY A 109 -15.44 -14.48 -0.88
N GLY A 110 -14.62 -15.15 -1.69
CA GLY A 110 -14.88 -15.49 -3.07
C GLY A 110 -14.21 -14.53 -4.06
N VAL A 111 -13.83 -15.08 -5.20
CA VAL A 111 -13.18 -14.32 -6.28
C VAL A 111 -14.23 -13.83 -7.27
N THR A 112 -14.17 -12.57 -7.67
CA THR A 112 -15.17 -11.91 -8.52
C THR A 112 -14.84 -12.00 -10.02
N PHE A 113 -13.77 -12.69 -10.39
CA PHE A 113 -13.28 -12.83 -11.76
C PHE A 113 -12.95 -14.29 -12.11
N ASP A 114 -12.73 -14.57 -13.38
CA ASP A 114 -12.41 -15.91 -13.88
C ASP A 114 -10.95 -16.30 -13.57
N LEU A 115 -10.75 -17.18 -12.58
CA LEU A 115 -9.44 -17.72 -12.18
C LEU A 115 -8.78 -18.59 -13.25
N THR A 116 -9.54 -19.07 -14.26
CA THR A 116 -8.97 -19.83 -15.38
C THR A 116 -8.36 -18.92 -16.45
N ASN A 117 -8.67 -17.63 -16.40
CA ASN A 117 -8.13 -16.64 -17.31
C ASN A 117 -6.82 -16.03 -16.76
N PRO A 118 -5.64 -16.36 -17.31
CA PRO A 118 -4.37 -15.85 -16.80
C PRO A 118 -4.21 -14.33 -16.93
N ARG A 119 -4.99 -13.66 -17.77
CA ARG A 119 -4.98 -12.19 -17.87
C ARG A 119 -5.64 -11.55 -16.66
N GLU A 120 -6.71 -12.15 -16.16
CA GLU A 120 -7.41 -11.69 -14.95
C GLU A 120 -6.50 -11.74 -13.71
N ILE A 121 -5.70 -12.80 -13.58
CA ILE A 121 -4.68 -12.92 -12.54
C ILE A 121 -3.57 -11.90 -12.75
N ALA A 122 -3.10 -11.77 -13.99
CA ALA A 122 -1.97 -10.88 -14.29
C ALA A 122 -2.27 -9.41 -13.99
N VAL A 123 -3.44 -8.89 -14.35
CA VAL A 123 -3.79 -7.47 -14.14
C VAL A 123 -3.95 -7.11 -12.65
N ARG A 124 -4.07 -8.11 -11.77
CA ARG A 124 -4.16 -7.95 -10.32
C ARG A 124 -2.87 -8.25 -9.56
N SER A 125 -1.81 -8.61 -10.30
CA SER A 125 -0.52 -9.05 -9.76
C SER A 125 0.56 -8.00 -9.96
N SER A 126 0.86 -7.20 -8.95
CA SER A 126 1.87 -6.14 -9.01
C SER A 126 3.27 -6.65 -9.36
N LEU A 127 3.59 -7.91 -9.02
CA LEU A 127 4.84 -8.55 -9.44
C LEU A 127 5.08 -8.46 -10.95
N ARG A 128 4.01 -8.44 -11.76
CA ARG A 128 4.09 -8.39 -13.23
C ARG A 128 4.50 -7.01 -13.76
N TYR A 129 4.23 -5.97 -13.00
CA TYR A 129 4.35 -4.57 -13.45
C TYR A 129 5.35 -3.75 -12.64
N VAL A 130 6.17 -4.37 -11.80
CA VAL A 130 7.17 -3.71 -10.94
C VAL A 130 8.02 -2.67 -11.69
N ARG A 131 8.30 -2.90 -12.99
CA ARG A 131 9.08 -1.97 -13.83
C ARG A 131 8.34 -0.67 -14.17
N SER A 132 7.05 -0.60 -13.91
CA SER A 132 6.23 0.60 -14.11
C SER A 132 6.27 1.55 -12.91
N ILE A 133 6.78 1.10 -11.76
CA ILE A 133 6.94 1.93 -10.56
C ILE A 133 7.95 3.05 -10.84
N THR A 134 7.54 4.29 -10.62
CA THR A 134 8.38 5.49 -10.80
C THR A 134 8.60 6.28 -9.52
N ALA A 135 7.66 6.22 -8.59
CA ALA A 135 7.79 6.83 -7.27
C ALA A 135 8.41 5.86 -6.26
N PRO A 136 9.18 6.33 -5.27
CA PRO A 136 9.62 5.50 -4.16
C PRO A 136 8.44 4.75 -3.53
N THR A 137 8.51 3.42 -3.59
CA THR A 137 7.45 2.51 -3.14
C THR A 137 8.04 1.55 -2.11
N PHE A 138 7.44 1.53 -0.93
CA PHE A 138 7.89 0.77 0.20
C PHE A 138 6.84 -0.26 0.60
N HIS A 139 7.24 -1.53 0.68
CA HIS A 139 6.41 -2.59 1.23
C HIS A 139 6.89 -2.97 2.62
N PHE A 140 5.95 -3.13 3.56
CA PHE A 140 6.21 -3.56 4.92
C PHE A 140 5.38 -4.78 5.27
N GLU A 141 6.04 -5.77 5.87
CA GLU A 141 5.40 -7.00 6.34
C GLU A 141 5.84 -7.31 7.78
N GLY A 142 4.91 -7.77 8.61
CA GLY A 142 5.24 -8.32 9.92
C GLY A 142 5.99 -9.66 9.79
N GLN A 143 7.01 -9.86 10.60
CA GLN A 143 7.82 -11.08 10.54
C GLN A 143 7.01 -12.36 10.82
N GLU A 144 5.98 -12.28 11.66
CA GLU A 144 5.16 -13.43 12.04
C GLU A 144 4.28 -13.94 10.89
N GLU A 145 3.98 -13.09 9.90
CA GLU A 145 3.20 -13.45 8.72
C GLU A 145 3.95 -14.36 7.74
N ARG A 146 5.29 -14.34 7.75
CA ARG A 146 6.16 -15.13 6.87
C ARG A 146 5.89 -14.96 5.36
N ARG A 147 5.23 -13.85 4.98
CA ARG A 147 4.87 -13.55 3.58
C ARG A 147 5.89 -12.69 2.84
N ASP A 148 6.89 -12.18 3.53
CA ASP A 148 7.96 -11.36 2.94
C ASP A 148 8.68 -12.07 1.79
N ILE A 149 8.75 -13.40 1.81
CA ILE A 149 9.34 -14.22 0.75
C ILE A 149 8.60 -14.06 -0.59
N LEU A 150 7.29 -13.77 -0.57
CA LEU A 150 6.50 -13.55 -1.77
C LEU A 150 6.96 -12.31 -2.55
N PHE A 151 7.63 -11.37 -1.87
CA PHE A 151 8.17 -10.15 -2.46
C PHE A 151 9.61 -10.27 -2.96
N GLU A 152 10.29 -11.41 -2.76
CA GLU A 152 11.65 -11.63 -3.25
C GLU A 152 11.78 -11.45 -4.77
N PRO A 153 10.90 -11.99 -5.61
CA PRO A 153 10.99 -11.78 -7.06
C PRO A 153 10.83 -10.30 -7.44
N MET A 154 9.94 -9.58 -6.73
CA MET A 154 9.71 -8.15 -6.96
C MET A 154 10.93 -7.32 -6.55
N GLN A 155 11.54 -7.61 -5.38
CA GLN A 155 12.77 -6.96 -4.93
C GLN A 155 13.94 -7.23 -5.88
N LYS A 156 14.14 -8.49 -6.31
CA LYS A 156 15.19 -8.84 -7.27
C LYS A 156 15.04 -8.10 -8.60
N ALA A 157 13.80 -7.98 -9.09
CA ALA A 157 13.53 -7.21 -10.30
C ALA A 157 13.82 -5.71 -10.09
N ALA A 158 13.42 -5.15 -8.95
CA ALA A 158 13.69 -3.76 -8.60
C ALA A 158 15.20 -3.47 -8.55
N ASP A 159 15.98 -4.31 -7.88
CA ASP A 159 17.43 -4.17 -7.80
C ASP A 159 18.09 -4.25 -9.18
N LYS A 160 17.70 -5.25 -9.98
CA LYS A 160 18.23 -5.46 -11.34
C LYS A 160 18.00 -4.27 -12.27
N TYR A 161 16.80 -3.69 -12.20
CA TYR A 161 16.37 -2.61 -13.11
C TYR A 161 16.42 -1.22 -12.47
N LYS A 162 16.95 -1.10 -11.24
CA LYS A 162 17.06 0.16 -10.48
C LYS A 162 15.69 0.83 -10.29
N ILE A 163 14.66 0.04 -10.03
CA ILE A 163 13.31 0.51 -9.75
C ILE A 163 13.25 0.99 -8.29
N PRO A 164 12.60 2.10 -7.97
CA PRO A 164 12.54 2.65 -6.62
C PRO A 164 11.52 1.89 -5.73
N PHE A 165 11.65 0.58 -5.65
CA PHE A 165 10.89 -0.31 -4.78
C PHE A 165 11.78 -0.93 -3.71
N LYS A 166 11.29 -0.99 -2.48
CA LYS A 166 11.97 -1.65 -1.38
C LYS A 166 11.01 -2.36 -0.44
N LYS A 167 11.31 -3.62 -0.11
CA LYS A 167 10.59 -4.37 0.92
C LYS A 167 11.31 -4.30 2.26
N TYR A 168 10.53 -4.32 3.34
CA TYR A 168 11.00 -4.36 4.71
C TYR A 168 10.21 -5.37 5.53
N GLN A 169 10.88 -6.06 6.44
CA GLN A 169 10.28 -6.93 7.43
C GLN A 169 10.42 -6.31 8.82
N ILE A 170 9.33 -6.30 9.58
CA ILE A 170 9.28 -5.74 10.94
C ILE A 170 9.39 -6.89 11.95
N ALA A 171 10.48 -6.94 12.69
CA ALA A 171 10.75 -7.97 13.67
C ALA A 171 9.68 -8.00 14.79
N GLY A 172 9.17 -9.19 15.11
CA GLY A 172 8.12 -9.41 16.12
C GLY A 172 6.77 -8.83 15.75
N GLY A 173 6.58 -8.41 14.50
CA GLY A 173 5.34 -7.85 14.00
C GLY A 173 4.42 -8.89 13.35
N ASP A 174 3.12 -8.67 13.47
CA ASP A 174 2.06 -9.33 12.75
C ASP A 174 1.36 -8.36 11.79
N HIS A 175 0.32 -8.84 11.10
CA HIS A 175 -0.45 -8.08 10.11
C HIS A 175 -1.09 -6.79 10.65
N PHE A 176 -1.31 -6.69 11.95
CA PHE A 176 -2.04 -5.59 12.57
C PHE A 176 -1.22 -4.80 13.60
N ASN A 177 -0.37 -5.46 14.39
CA ASN A 177 0.33 -4.80 15.49
C ASN A 177 1.44 -3.83 15.01
N ILE A 178 1.94 -4.01 13.77
CA ILE A 178 2.89 -3.08 13.14
C ILE A 178 2.25 -1.74 12.74
N LEU A 179 0.93 -1.67 12.60
CA LEU A 179 0.26 -0.54 11.95
C LEU A 179 0.50 0.78 12.67
N TYR A 180 0.28 0.85 13.97
CA TYR A 180 0.39 2.09 14.71
C TYR A 180 1.83 2.65 14.75
N PRO A 181 2.85 1.87 15.14
CA PRO A 181 4.22 2.39 15.15
C PRO A 181 4.74 2.69 13.74
N LEU A 182 4.36 1.90 12.73
CA LEU A 182 4.79 2.12 11.34
C LEU A 182 4.15 3.37 10.74
N THR A 183 2.83 3.55 10.87
CA THR A 183 2.15 4.74 10.33
C THR A 183 2.57 6.02 11.03
N THR A 184 2.90 5.95 12.32
CA THR A 184 3.52 7.06 13.06
C THR A 184 4.88 7.44 12.44
N MET A 185 5.74 6.46 12.16
CA MET A 185 7.02 6.70 11.50
C MET A 185 6.84 7.25 10.08
N ILE A 186 5.90 6.71 9.30
CA ILE A 186 5.58 7.20 7.96
C ILE A 186 5.15 8.68 8.02
N ALA A 187 4.25 9.03 8.93
CA ALA A 187 3.78 10.41 9.09
C ALA A 187 4.93 11.36 9.42
N GLN A 188 5.84 10.98 10.32
CA GLN A 188 7.03 11.76 10.65
C GLN A 188 7.95 11.97 9.44
N LYS A 189 8.17 10.92 8.63
CA LYS A 189 8.99 11.01 7.42
C LYS A 189 8.34 11.87 6.34
N ILE A 190 7.03 11.82 6.19
CA ILE A 190 6.28 12.69 5.27
C ILE A 190 6.43 14.17 5.69
N LEU A 191 6.30 14.47 6.98
CA LEU A 191 6.49 15.84 7.50
C LEU A 191 7.91 16.36 7.24
N ALA A 192 8.90 15.50 7.39
CA ALA A 192 10.31 15.84 7.15
C ALA A 192 10.68 15.91 5.65
N ASP A 193 9.83 15.42 4.76
CA ASP A 193 10.08 15.40 3.31
C ASP A 193 9.71 16.74 2.65
N THR A 194 10.53 17.76 2.86
CA THR A 194 10.28 19.15 2.40
C THR A 194 11.05 19.53 1.13
N GLY A 195 11.97 18.69 0.64
CA GLY A 195 12.81 18.96 -0.51
C GLY A 195 12.08 18.88 -1.85
N ALA A 196 12.70 19.36 -2.93
CA ALA A 196 12.17 19.26 -4.30
C ALA A 196 11.98 17.81 -4.75
N LYS A 197 12.86 16.90 -4.31
CA LYS A 197 12.72 15.44 -4.47
C LYS A 197 12.52 14.80 -3.12
N THR A 198 11.77 13.70 -3.08
CA THR A 198 11.61 12.96 -1.84
C THR A 198 12.94 12.37 -1.38
N ASN A 199 13.19 12.44 -0.07
CA ASN A 199 14.34 11.83 0.62
C ASN A 199 13.92 10.71 1.57
N ILE A 200 12.65 10.27 1.48
CA ILE A 200 12.14 9.23 2.35
C ILE A 200 12.90 7.92 2.14
N GLN A 201 13.45 7.42 3.23
CA GLN A 201 14.15 6.14 3.33
C GLN A 201 13.89 5.54 4.70
N PHE A 202 14.03 4.23 4.84
CA PHE A 202 13.94 3.53 6.10
C PHE A 202 15.27 2.81 6.37
N SER A 203 15.86 3.12 7.51
CA SER A 203 17.08 2.48 8.01
C SER A 203 16.75 1.36 8.99
N ASP A 204 17.74 0.52 9.30
CA ASP A 204 17.59 -0.52 10.32
C ASP A 204 17.19 0.09 11.68
N LYS A 205 17.69 1.29 12.00
CA LYS A 205 17.29 2.02 13.21
C LYS A 205 15.80 2.39 13.21
N ASP A 206 15.25 2.78 12.05
CA ASP A 206 13.82 3.06 11.93
C ASP A 206 13.00 1.78 12.15
N LEU A 207 13.44 0.66 11.57
CA LEU A 207 12.78 -0.65 11.75
C LEU A 207 12.83 -1.10 13.21
N ASP A 208 13.93 -0.89 13.91
CA ASP A 208 14.09 -1.16 15.34
C ASP A 208 13.12 -0.32 16.18
N VAL A 209 12.95 0.96 15.85
CA VAL A 209 12.01 1.86 16.55
C VAL A 209 10.58 1.37 16.35
N ILE A 210 10.21 0.99 15.12
CA ILE A 210 8.89 0.43 14.80
C ILE A 210 8.66 -0.85 15.60
N SER A 211 9.60 -1.79 15.57
CA SER A 211 9.53 -3.07 16.29
C SER A 211 9.35 -2.88 17.81
N LYS A 212 10.10 -1.97 18.42
CA LYS A 212 9.98 -1.62 19.85
C LYS A 212 8.65 -0.93 20.21
N GLY A 213 8.02 -0.28 19.24
CA GLY A 213 6.71 0.36 19.39
C GLY A 213 5.53 -0.61 19.30
N ILE A 214 5.76 -1.88 18.99
CA ILE A 214 4.71 -2.91 18.93
C ILE A 214 4.21 -3.19 20.35
N VAL A 215 2.93 -2.95 20.55
CA VAL A 215 2.24 -3.33 21.80
C VAL A 215 1.78 -4.78 21.66
N LYS A 216 2.31 -5.63 22.52
CA LYS A 216 1.95 -7.06 22.60
C LYS A 216 0.58 -7.27 23.22
#